data_4c18e6dc657e8d127826b82d05a75816
#
_entry.id   4c18e6dc657e8d127826b82d05a75816
#
_cell.length_a   1.000
_cell.length_b   1.000
_cell.length_c   1.000
_cell.angle_alpha   90.00
_cell.angle_beta   90.00
_cell.angle_gamma   90.00
#
_symmetry.space_group_name_H-M   'P 1'
#
loop_
_entity.id
_entity.type
_entity.pdbx_description
1 polymer ?
#
loop_
_entity_poly.entity_id
_entity_poly.type
_entity_poly.pdbx_seq_one_letter_code
_entity_poly.pdbx_strand_id
1 'polypeptide(L)'
;MQSNDYRPSYHFTPDQYWMNEPNGLIKIGSTWHLFFQHNPTANVWGNICWGHATSTDLMHWAHKPTAIADENGVEAFTGTAYYDPNNASGLGDSANPPYLAWFTGYTVSSQTQDQRLAFSVDNGATWTKFQGNPIISTSQEAPHDITGGLESRDPKVFFHRQSGNWIMVLAHGGQDKLSFWTSADTINWTWQSDLKSTSINGLSSDITGWEVPDMFELPVEGTEETTWVVMMTPAEGSPAGGNGVLAITGSFDGKSFTADPVDASTMWLNNGRDFDGALSWVNVPASDGRRIIAAVMNSYGSNPPTTTWKGMLSFPRTLSLKKVGTQQHFVQQPITELDTISTSLQTLENQTITPGQTLLSSIRGTVLDVRVAFYPDAGSVLSLAVRKGRSEQTVIKDTQSDATLSVDRTESGDTSYDPAAGGVHTAKLEEDDTGLVSIRVLVDTCSVDLFGGQGEAVISDLIFPSDSSDGLALEVTGGNAVLQSVDVRSLSLE
;
A
#
# COMPACT_ATOMS: atom_id res chain seq x y z
N MET A 1 17.57 -21.11 16.15
CA MET A 1 17.64 -20.56 14.80
C MET A 1 16.27 -20.73 14.23
N GLN A 2 15.62 -19.65 13.82
CA GLN A 2 14.35 -19.76 13.10
C GLN A 2 14.61 -20.47 11.77
N SER A 3 13.78 -21.46 11.47
CA SER A 3 14.00 -22.34 10.32
C SER A 3 13.70 -21.69 8.97
N ASN A 4 13.09 -20.51 8.94
CA ASN A 4 12.52 -19.93 7.71
C ASN A 4 12.76 -18.44 7.48
N ASP A 5 13.71 -17.81 8.18
CA ASP A 5 14.11 -16.39 7.97
C ASP A 5 12.89 -15.42 7.94
N TYR A 6 11.85 -15.68 8.77
CA TYR A 6 10.60 -14.91 8.86
C TYR A 6 9.81 -14.78 7.55
N ARG A 7 10.04 -15.59 6.53
CA ARG A 7 9.36 -15.46 5.26
C ARG A 7 7.83 -15.58 5.43
N PRO A 8 7.06 -14.60 4.94
CA PRO A 8 5.61 -14.64 5.03
C PRO A 8 5.03 -15.77 4.18
N SER A 9 3.82 -16.21 4.55
CA SER A 9 3.15 -17.35 3.89
C SER A 9 2.28 -16.91 2.71
N TYR A 10 1.73 -15.68 2.74
CA TYR A 10 0.83 -15.20 1.68
C TYR A 10 1.10 -13.75 1.23
N HIS A 11 1.97 -13.01 1.91
CA HIS A 11 2.43 -11.73 1.40
C HIS A 11 3.52 -11.93 0.35
N PHE A 12 3.56 -11.05 -0.65
CA PHE A 12 4.59 -11.10 -1.69
C PHE A 12 5.95 -10.65 -1.14
N THR A 13 6.99 -11.42 -1.45
CA THR A 13 8.40 -11.08 -1.19
C THR A 13 9.25 -11.38 -2.43
N PRO A 14 10.41 -10.77 -2.59
CA PRO A 14 11.36 -11.22 -3.61
C PRO A 14 11.86 -12.63 -3.27
N ASP A 15 12.25 -13.42 -4.27
CA ASP A 15 12.88 -14.72 -4.04
C ASP A 15 14.13 -14.58 -3.17
N GLN A 16 14.93 -13.57 -3.47
CA GLN A 16 16.15 -13.23 -2.75
C GLN A 16 16.40 -11.72 -2.80
N TYR A 17 17.21 -11.24 -1.87
CA TYR A 17 17.73 -9.89 -1.83
C TYR A 17 16.69 -8.82 -1.48
N TRP A 18 16.99 -7.58 -1.79
CA TRP A 18 16.23 -6.43 -1.38
C TRP A 18 15.14 -6.06 -2.38
N MET A 19 13.97 -5.69 -1.88
CA MET A 19 12.92 -5.01 -2.62
C MET A 19 12.35 -3.82 -1.84
N ASN A 20 11.73 -2.90 -2.58
CA ASN A 20 10.96 -1.78 -2.04
C ASN A 20 9.61 -1.63 -2.79
N GLU A 21 9.19 -0.41 -3.10
CA GLU A 21 7.88 -0.07 -3.61
C GLU A 21 7.44 -0.93 -4.80
N PRO A 22 6.12 -1.19 -4.91
CA PRO A 22 5.56 -1.74 -6.14
C PRO A 22 5.74 -0.75 -7.28
N ASN A 23 5.90 -1.27 -8.49
CA ASN A 23 6.02 -0.50 -9.72
C ASN A 23 5.08 -1.06 -10.77
N GLY A 24 4.62 -0.23 -11.69
CA GLY A 24 3.97 -0.67 -12.91
C GLY A 24 2.82 -1.66 -12.74
N LEU A 25 2.07 -1.58 -11.64
CA LEU A 25 0.97 -2.50 -11.33
C LEU A 25 -0.07 -2.44 -12.45
N ILE A 26 -0.20 -3.53 -13.23
CA ILE A 26 -1.09 -3.57 -14.40
C ILE A 26 -1.71 -4.94 -14.61
N LYS A 27 -2.97 -4.97 -15.06
CA LYS A 27 -3.62 -6.20 -15.53
C LYS A 27 -3.54 -6.29 -17.05
N ILE A 28 -2.97 -7.38 -17.56
CA ILE A 28 -2.84 -7.66 -18.99
C ILE A 28 -3.63 -8.94 -19.30
N GLY A 29 -4.76 -8.79 -19.99
CA GLY A 29 -5.66 -9.90 -20.20
C GLY A 29 -6.19 -10.48 -18.88
N SER A 30 -5.93 -11.77 -18.62
CA SER A 30 -6.25 -12.44 -17.35
C SER A 30 -5.13 -12.40 -16.32
N THR A 31 -3.98 -11.80 -16.63
CA THR A 31 -2.78 -11.85 -15.80
C THR A 31 -2.56 -10.52 -15.08
N TRP A 32 -2.35 -10.59 -13.78
CA TRP A 32 -1.89 -9.48 -12.97
C TRP A 32 -0.37 -9.42 -13.04
N HIS A 33 0.18 -8.27 -13.39
CA HIS A 33 1.61 -8.00 -13.37
C HIS A 33 1.92 -7.11 -12.18
N LEU A 34 2.95 -7.51 -11.46
CA LEU A 34 3.56 -6.80 -10.36
C LEU A 34 5.03 -6.58 -10.71
N PHE A 35 5.42 -5.34 -10.82
CA PHE A 35 6.83 -4.97 -10.83
C PHE A 35 7.15 -4.33 -9.47
N PHE A 36 8.42 -4.32 -9.11
CA PHE A 36 8.86 -3.79 -7.83
C PHE A 36 10.32 -3.33 -7.91
N GLN A 37 10.68 -2.33 -7.12
CA GLN A 37 12.07 -1.97 -6.95
C GLN A 37 12.85 -3.13 -6.37
N HIS A 38 13.95 -3.50 -7.00
CA HIS A 38 14.71 -4.70 -6.65
C HIS A 38 16.20 -4.48 -6.83
N ASN A 39 16.98 -4.87 -5.83
CA ASN A 39 18.42 -5.09 -6.00
C ASN A 39 18.62 -6.59 -6.25
N PRO A 40 18.98 -7.04 -7.47
CA PRO A 40 19.10 -8.46 -7.79
C PRO A 40 20.42 -9.08 -7.32
N THR A 41 21.27 -8.32 -6.62
CA THR A 41 22.64 -8.73 -6.29
C THR A 41 22.95 -8.71 -4.79
N ALA A 42 22.18 -7.97 -4.00
CA ALA A 42 22.46 -7.80 -2.57
C ALA A 42 21.20 -7.46 -1.76
N ASN A 43 21.27 -7.77 -0.46
CA ASN A 43 20.18 -7.53 0.49
C ASN A 43 20.22 -6.10 1.10
N VAL A 44 20.54 -5.12 0.24
CA VAL A 44 20.64 -3.69 0.58
C VAL A 44 20.17 -2.85 -0.59
N TRP A 45 19.80 -1.59 -0.35
CA TRP A 45 19.49 -0.62 -1.38
C TRP A 45 20.67 -0.40 -2.34
N GLY A 46 20.41 -0.22 -3.62
CA GLY A 46 21.36 0.03 -4.70
C GLY A 46 21.21 -0.97 -5.86
N ASN A 47 21.82 -0.71 -6.99
CA ASN A 47 21.66 -1.49 -8.24
C ASN A 47 20.19 -1.72 -8.61
N ILE A 48 19.40 -0.67 -8.50
CA ILE A 48 17.95 -0.74 -8.58
C ILE A 48 17.48 -1.03 -10.00
N CYS A 49 16.69 -2.09 -10.10
CA CYS A 49 15.99 -2.49 -11.32
C CYS A 49 14.51 -2.79 -11.00
N TRP A 50 13.69 -2.96 -12.03
CA TRP A 50 12.34 -3.48 -11.86
C TRP A 50 12.37 -5.01 -11.84
N GLY A 51 12.19 -5.60 -10.67
CA GLY A 51 11.81 -7.01 -10.52
C GLY A 51 10.42 -7.21 -11.12
N HIS A 52 10.05 -8.46 -11.42
CA HIS A 52 8.78 -8.78 -12.08
C HIS A 52 8.19 -10.07 -11.51
N ALA A 53 6.90 -10.07 -11.26
CA ALA A 53 6.11 -11.26 -10.94
C ALA A 53 4.74 -11.19 -11.61
N THR A 54 4.12 -12.35 -11.82
CA THR A 54 2.78 -12.46 -12.42
C THR A 54 1.89 -13.37 -11.59
N SER A 55 0.59 -13.06 -11.59
CA SER A 55 -0.45 -13.87 -10.95
C SER A 55 -1.72 -13.90 -11.78
N THR A 56 -2.54 -14.92 -11.62
CA THR A 56 -3.89 -14.98 -12.19
C THR A 56 -4.97 -14.61 -11.16
N ASP A 57 -4.61 -14.53 -9.88
CA ASP A 57 -5.55 -14.39 -8.77
C ASP A 57 -5.07 -13.42 -7.66
N LEU A 58 -3.95 -12.71 -7.86
CA LEU A 58 -3.33 -11.81 -6.87
C LEU A 58 -2.79 -12.52 -5.61
N MET A 59 -2.88 -13.84 -5.54
CA MET A 59 -2.45 -14.66 -4.41
C MET A 59 -1.20 -15.47 -4.74
N HIS A 60 -1.25 -16.21 -5.85
CA HIS A 60 -0.16 -17.07 -6.29
C HIS A 60 0.71 -16.31 -7.28
N TRP A 61 1.90 -15.93 -6.85
CA TRP A 61 2.84 -15.14 -7.65
C TRP A 61 3.95 -15.99 -8.23
N ALA A 62 4.19 -15.86 -9.53
CA ALA A 62 5.30 -16.48 -10.25
C ALA A 62 6.34 -15.42 -10.59
N HIS A 63 7.51 -15.50 -9.98
CA HIS A 63 8.63 -14.62 -10.30
C HIS A 63 9.08 -14.77 -11.76
N LYS A 64 9.45 -13.67 -12.38
CA LYS A 64 9.90 -13.54 -13.75
C LYS A 64 11.29 -12.91 -13.79
N PRO A 65 11.99 -12.99 -14.93
CA PRO A 65 13.22 -12.23 -15.11
C PRO A 65 13.00 -10.73 -14.90
N THR A 66 14.06 -10.01 -14.50
CA THR A 66 14.08 -8.55 -14.40
C THR A 66 13.48 -7.91 -15.65
N ALA A 67 12.48 -7.03 -15.46
CA ALA A 67 11.77 -6.37 -16.55
C ALA A 67 12.56 -5.17 -17.10
N ILE A 68 13.03 -4.28 -16.22
CA ILE A 68 13.82 -3.10 -16.60
C ILE A 68 15.09 -3.12 -15.75
N ALA A 69 16.20 -3.49 -16.37
CA ALA A 69 17.49 -3.56 -15.69
C ALA A 69 18.14 -2.17 -15.54
N ASP A 70 19.04 -2.03 -14.57
CA ASP A 70 20.00 -0.94 -14.56
C ASP A 70 20.92 -1.01 -15.81
N GLU A 71 21.35 0.12 -16.30
CA GLU A 71 22.18 0.16 -17.51
C GLU A 71 23.04 1.42 -17.56
N ASN A 72 24.33 1.25 -17.85
CA ASN A 72 25.27 2.36 -18.03
C ASN A 72 25.35 3.33 -16.83
N GLY A 73 25.17 2.82 -15.60
CA GLY A 73 25.17 3.61 -14.38
C GLY A 73 23.89 4.41 -14.15
N VAL A 74 22.81 4.01 -14.84
CA VAL A 74 21.46 4.53 -14.60
C VAL A 74 20.59 3.42 -14.05
N GLU A 75 20.12 3.58 -12.83
CA GLU A 75 19.18 2.68 -12.15
C GLU A 75 17.74 2.99 -12.55
N ALA A 76 16.85 2.00 -12.47
CA ALA A 76 15.45 2.12 -12.79
C ALA A 76 14.63 2.27 -11.48
N PHE A 77 14.39 3.52 -11.07
CA PHE A 77 13.57 3.85 -9.90
C PHE A 77 12.08 3.68 -10.16
N THR A 78 11.27 4.05 -9.18
CA THR A 78 9.81 3.86 -9.17
C THR A 78 9.12 4.51 -10.37
N GLY A 79 7.98 3.95 -10.73
CA GLY A 79 7.15 4.42 -11.82
C GLY A 79 5.94 3.52 -12.07
N THR A 80 5.22 3.79 -13.14
CA THR A 80 3.95 3.15 -13.45
C THR A 80 3.88 2.61 -14.87
N ALA A 81 2.94 1.70 -15.13
CA ALA A 81 2.67 1.16 -16.45
C ALA A 81 1.24 1.48 -16.89
N TYR A 82 1.00 1.49 -18.19
CA TYR A 82 -0.33 1.64 -18.77
C TYR A 82 -0.40 1.02 -20.16
N TYR A 83 -1.62 0.69 -20.61
CA TYR A 83 -1.86 0.20 -21.96
C TYR A 83 -2.10 1.36 -22.94
N ASP A 84 -1.43 1.37 -24.08
CA ASP A 84 -1.59 2.35 -25.16
C ASP A 84 -2.39 1.71 -26.33
N PRO A 85 -3.74 1.59 -26.22
CA PRO A 85 -4.55 0.85 -27.19
C PRO A 85 -4.58 1.49 -28.58
N ASN A 86 -4.29 2.78 -28.65
CA ASN A 86 -4.30 3.54 -29.91
C ASN A 86 -2.90 3.68 -30.52
N ASN A 87 -1.87 3.09 -29.89
CA ASN A 87 -0.48 3.22 -30.29
C ASN A 87 -0.08 4.71 -30.48
N ALA A 88 -0.50 5.56 -29.53
CA ALA A 88 -0.19 6.99 -29.56
C ALA A 88 1.33 7.25 -29.50
N SER A 89 2.05 6.36 -28.80
CA SER A 89 3.51 6.36 -28.73
C SER A 89 4.21 6.00 -30.05
N GLY A 90 3.52 5.29 -30.96
CA GLY A 90 4.15 4.74 -32.16
C GLY A 90 5.15 3.60 -31.90
N LEU A 91 5.19 3.05 -30.68
CA LEU A 91 6.15 2.02 -30.27
C LEU A 91 5.68 0.58 -30.53
N GLY A 92 4.42 0.41 -30.89
CA GLY A 92 3.84 -0.84 -31.36
C GLY A 92 3.28 -0.72 -32.78
N ASP A 93 2.36 -1.58 -33.11
CA ASP A 93 1.58 -1.51 -34.34
C ASP A 93 0.09 -1.74 -34.07
N SER A 94 -0.75 -1.71 -35.12
CA SER A 94 -2.21 -1.88 -34.97
C SER A 94 -2.62 -3.29 -34.52
N ALA A 95 -1.78 -4.30 -34.72
CA ALA A 95 -2.02 -5.67 -34.27
C ALA A 95 -1.52 -5.90 -32.84
N ASN A 96 -0.48 -5.18 -32.44
CA ASN A 96 0.18 -5.29 -31.14
C ASN A 96 0.41 -3.90 -30.53
N PRO A 97 -0.65 -3.22 -30.04
CA PRO A 97 -0.52 -1.96 -29.32
C PRO A 97 0.33 -2.16 -28.07
N PRO A 98 1.22 -1.20 -27.73
CA PRO A 98 2.19 -1.44 -26.67
C PRO A 98 1.62 -1.26 -25.27
N TYR A 99 2.20 -1.94 -24.31
CA TYR A 99 2.18 -1.58 -22.91
C TYR A 99 3.39 -0.69 -22.64
N LEU A 100 3.18 0.42 -21.96
CA LEU A 100 4.20 1.43 -21.67
C LEU A 100 4.50 1.43 -20.18
N ALA A 101 5.78 1.60 -19.83
CA ALA A 101 6.24 1.75 -18.47
C ALA A 101 7.08 3.03 -18.37
N TRP A 102 6.60 3.99 -17.58
CA TRP A 102 7.35 5.22 -17.26
C TRP A 102 8.02 5.04 -15.91
N PHE A 103 9.27 5.39 -15.82
CA PHE A 103 10.08 5.23 -14.64
C PHE A 103 11.10 6.36 -14.49
N THR A 104 11.53 6.59 -13.28
CA THR A 104 12.63 7.52 -13.05
C THR A 104 13.95 6.83 -13.26
N GLY A 105 14.79 7.43 -14.12
CA GLY A 105 16.18 7.02 -14.27
C GLY A 105 17.05 7.77 -13.27
N TYR A 106 17.71 7.05 -12.37
CA TYR A 106 18.67 7.62 -11.42
C TYR A 106 20.09 7.42 -11.90
N THR A 107 20.76 8.52 -12.26
CA THR A 107 22.16 8.48 -12.66
C THR A 107 23.07 8.47 -11.45
N VAL A 108 23.68 7.34 -11.14
CA VAL A 108 24.47 7.11 -9.92
C VAL A 108 25.61 8.13 -9.73
N SER A 109 26.32 8.48 -10.81
CA SER A 109 27.49 9.36 -10.73
C SER A 109 27.17 10.82 -10.40
N SER A 110 26.00 11.33 -10.82
CA SER A 110 25.56 12.71 -10.61
C SER A 110 24.44 12.79 -9.57
N GLN A 111 23.84 11.68 -9.17
CA GLN A 111 22.65 11.57 -8.32
C GLN A 111 21.42 12.28 -8.91
N THR A 112 21.43 12.53 -10.22
CA THR A 112 20.32 13.20 -10.90
C THR A 112 19.27 12.21 -11.37
N GLN A 113 18.05 12.68 -11.43
CA GLN A 113 16.84 11.95 -11.80
C GLN A 113 16.25 12.57 -13.07
N ASP A 114 15.83 11.72 -14.00
CA ASP A 114 15.10 12.11 -15.21
C ASP A 114 13.99 11.08 -15.48
N GLN A 115 13.01 11.43 -16.33
CA GLN A 115 11.91 10.51 -16.58
C GLN A 115 12.17 9.75 -17.88
N ARG A 116 11.92 8.45 -17.84
CA ARG A 116 12.24 7.49 -18.90
C ARG A 116 11.05 6.60 -19.26
N LEU A 117 11.14 5.97 -20.41
CA LEU A 117 10.11 5.10 -20.98
C LEU A 117 10.71 3.75 -21.36
N ALA A 118 9.98 2.69 -21.05
CA ALA A 118 10.16 1.36 -21.63
C ALA A 118 8.81 0.87 -22.17
N PHE A 119 8.82 -0.10 -23.08
CA PHE A 119 7.61 -0.63 -23.69
C PHE A 119 7.70 -2.14 -23.92
N SER A 120 6.53 -2.77 -24.00
CA SER A 120 6.35 -4.18 -24.33
C SER A 120 5.31 -4.33 -25.42
N VAL A 121 5.58 -5.21 -26.40
CA VAL A 121 4.64 -5.59 -27.48
C VAL A 121 4.31 -7.09 -27.43
N ASP A 122 4.67 -7.77 -26.35
CA ASP A 122 4.47 -9.21 -26.13
C ASP A 122 3.70 -9.50 -24.84
N ASN A 123 2.72 -8.63 -24.51
CA ASN A 123 1.88 -8.73 -23.33
C ASN A 123 2.66 -8.70 -22.01
N GLY A 124 3.70 -7.87 -21.92
CA GLY A 124 4.48 -7.66 -20.71
C GLY A 124 5.51 -8.75 -20.41
N ALA A 125 5.76 -9.67 -21.36
CA ALA A 125 6.75 -10.73 -21.17
C ALA A 125 8.17 -10.18 -21.21
N THR A 126 8.44 -9.23 -22.13
CA THR A 126 9.72 -8.51 -22.21
C THR A 126 9.51 -7.01 -22.34
N TRP A 127 10.48 -6.23 -21.89
CA TRP A 127 10.44 -4.78 -21.89
C TRP A 127 11.68 -4.19 -22.56
N THR A 128 11.46 -3.24 -23.46
CA THR A 128 12.53 -2.56 -24.21
C THR A 128 12.58 -1.10 -23.80
N LYS A 129 13.73 -0.61 -23.38
CA LYS A 129 13.92 0.81 -23.09
C LYS A 129 13.82 1.63 -24.38
N PHE A 130 13.10 2.74 -24.33
CA PHE A 130 12.98 3.66 -25.46
C PHE A 130 14.33 4.29 -25.79
N GLN A 131 14.72 4.28 -27.06
CA GLN A 131 16.04 4.82 -27.49
C GLN A 131 16.16 6.33 -27.32
N GLY A 132 15.02 7.04 -27.30
CA GLY A 132 14.97 8.49 -27.11
C GLY A 132 14.98 8.95 -25.65
N ASN A 133 15.24 8.05 -24.69
CA ASN A 133 15.32 8.43 -23.28
C ASN A 133 16.48 9.43 -23.00
N PRO A 134 16.30 10.38 -22.05
CA PRO A 134 15.10 10.60 -21.25
C PRO A 134 13.97 11.29 -22.04
N ILE A 135 12.70 11.00 -21.68
CA ILE A 135 11.51 11.68 -22.25
C ILE A 135 11.21 13.00 -21.55
N ILE A 136 11.63 13.16 -20.31
CA ILE A 136 11.71 14.44 -19.60
C ILE A 136 13.10 14.51 -18.97
N SER A 137 13.93 15.41 -19.46
CA SER A 137 15.28 15.62 -18.94
C SER A 137 15.28 16.58 -17.77
N THR A 138 16.33 16.57 -16.96
CA THR A 138 16.55 17.54 -15.88
C THR A 138 16.50 18.99 -16.36
N SER A 139 16.92 19.28 -17.61
CA SER A 139 16.83 20.63 -18.19
C SER A 139 15.40 21.06 -18.54
N GLN A 140 14.52 20.12 -18.89
CA GLN A 140 13.09 20.39 -19.11
C GLN A 140 12.36 20.60 -17.78
N GLU A 141 12.77 19.90 -16.72
CA GLU A 141 12.22 20.07 -15.38
C GLU A 141 12.76 21.33 -14.68
N ALA A 142 13.97 21.80 -15.02
CA ALA A 142 14.65 22.89 -14.32
C ALA A 142 13.83 24.17 -14.06
N PRO A 143 12.89 24.61 -14.92
CA PRO A 143 11.99 25.71 -14.60
C PRO A 143 10.99 25.40 -13.47
N HIS A 144 10.74 24.13 -13.20
CA HIS A 144 9.72 23.63 -12.27
C HIS A 144 10.32 22.86 -11.07
N ASP A 145 11.56 22.42 -11.18
CA ASP A 145 12.33 21.76 -10.14
C ASP A 145 13.56 22.56 -9.72
N ILE A 146 13.54 23.12 -8.53
CA ILE A 146 14.65 23.95 -7.99
C ILE A 146 15.80 23.12 -7.44
N THR A 147 15.65 21.78 -7.35
CA THR A 147 16.69 20.87 -6.83
C THR A 147 17.73 20.55 -7.91
N GLY A 148 17.48 20.89 -9.17
CA GLY A 148 18.36 20.56 -10.29
C GLY A 148 18.30 19.10 -10.68
N GLY A 149 17.16 18.44 -10.48
CA GLY A 149 16.92 17.03 -10.80
C GLY A 149 17.37 16.06 -9.73
N LEU A 150 17.53 16.51 -8.48
CA LEU A 150 17.90 15.60 -7.39
C LEU A 150 16.70 14.93 -6.75
N GLU A 151 15.51 15.54 -6.84
CA GLU A 151 14.32 15.16 -6.10
C GLU A 151 13.04 15.13 -6.96
N SER A 152 13.17 14.82 -8.27
CA SER A 152 12.03 14.71 -9.18
C SER A 152 11.88 13.28 -9.65
N ARG A 153 10.83 12.56 -9.20
CA ARG A 153 10.68 11.12 -9.41
C ARG A 153 9.26 10.58 -9.41
N ASP A 154 9.15 9.28 -9.65
CA ASP A 154 7.98 8.41 -9.47
C ASP A 154 6.81 8.79 -10.40
N PRO A 155 7.00 8.72 -11.73
CA PRO A 155 5.97 9.12 -12.67
C PRO A 155 4.73 8.23 -12.58
N LYS A 156 3.59 8.82 -12.24
CA LYS A 156 2.27 8.23 -12.43
C LYS A 156 1.68 8.70 -13.74
N VAL A 157 1.39 7.78 -14.66
CA VAL A 157 0.81 8.11 -15.96
C VAL A 157 -0.54 7.43 -16.15
N PHE A 158 -1.49 8.19 -16.71
CA PHE A 158 -2.81 7.69 -17.08
C PHE A 158 -3.40 8.49 -18.25
N PHE A 159 -4.39 7.93 -18.93
CA PHE A 159 -5.11 8.64 -20.00
C PHE A 159 -6.36 9.33 -19.43
N HIS A 160 -6.42 10.65 -19.50
CA HIS A 160 -7.56 11.45 -19.09
C HIS A 160 -8.57 11.59 -20.25
N ARG A 161 -9.63 10.80 -20.19
CA ARG A 161 -10.61 10.68 -21.29
C ARG A 161 -11.28 11.99 -21.65
N GLN A 162 -11.60 12.83 -20.66
CA GLN A 162 -12.33 14.09 -20.88
C GLN A 162 -11.49 15.12 -21.66
N SER A 163 -10.18 15.23 -21.37
CA SER A 163 -9.28 16.13 -22.12
C SER A 163 -8.67 15.49 -23.37
N GLY A 164 -8.73 14.14 -23.49
CA GLY A 164 -8.09 13.41 -24.58
C GLY A 164 -6.56 13.38 -24.52
N ASN A 165 -5.97 13.71 -23.36
CA ASN A 165 -4.53 13.74 -23.16
C ASN A 165 -4.05 12.64 -22.20
N TRP A 166 -2.82 12.25 -22.36
CA TRP A 166 -2.06 11.54 -21.35
C TRP A 166 -1.62 12.54 -20.28
N ILE A 167 -1.71 12.13 -19.02
CA ILE A 167 -1.32 12.91 -17.85
C ILE A 167 -0.18 12.18 -17.16
N MET A 168 0.87 12.93 -16.78
CA MET A 168 1.91 12.45 -15.89
C MET A 168 1.90 13.30 -14.63
N VAL A 169 1.93 12.65 -13.49
CA VAL A 169 2.10 13.26 -12.16
C VAL A 169 3.48 12.88 -11.67
N LEU A 170 4.30 13.86 -11.29
CA LEU A 170 5.64 13.66 -10.75
C LEU A 170 5.72 14.21 -9.32
N ALA A 171 6.39 13.48 -8.44
CA ALA A 171 6.72 13.95 -7.11
C ALA A 171 8.01 14.79 -7.12
N HIS A 172 8.04 15.81 -6.28
CA HIS A 172 9.21 16.64 -6.00
C HIS A 172 9.40 16.72 -4.47
N GLY A 173 10.03 15.67 -3.91
CA GLY A 173 10.14 15.46 -2.47
C GLY A 173 10.75 16.64 -1.72
N GLY A 174 11.84 17.21 -2.21
CA GLY A 174 12.48 18.38 -1.62
C GLY A 174 11.71 19.69 -1.71
N GLN A 175 10.51 19.69 -2.30
CA GLN A 175 9.65 20.87 -2.48
C GLN A 175 8.21 20.65 -2.01
N ASP A 176 7.88 19.47 -1.47
CA ASP A 176 6.54 19.09 -1.02
C ASP A 176 5.45 19.43 -2.04
N LYS A 177 5.64 18.96 -3.28
CA LYS A 177 4.71 19.21 -4.37
C LYS A 177 4.63 18.06 -5.36
N LEU A 178 3.52 18.03 -6.09
CA LEU A 178 3.36 17.23 -7.30
C LEU A 178 3.27 18.15 -8.50
N SER A 179 3.89 17.80 -9.62
CA SER A 179 3.73 18.50 -10.89
C SER A 179 2.91 17.68 -11.88
N PHE A 180 2.10 18.37 -12.70
CA PHE A 180 1.23 17.77 -13.71
C PHE A 180 1.74 18.12 -15.10
N TRP A 181 1.87 17.10 -15.92
CA TRP A 181 2.33 17.21 -17.30
C TRP A 181 1.32 16.56 -18.23
N THR A 182 1.20 17.07 -19.45
CA THR A 182 0.33 16.51 -20.48
C THR A 182 1.12 16.09 -21.72
N SER A 183 0.63 15.04 -22.40
CA SER A 183 1.18 14.58 -23.67
C SER A 183 0.05 14.08 -24.57
N ALA A 184 0.22 14.25 -25.88
CA ALA A 184 -0.63 13.62 -26.89
C ALA A 184 -0.09 12.26 -27.35
N ASP A 185 1.23 12.03 -27.18
CA ASP A 185 1.97 10.89 -27.76
C ASP A 185 2.76 10.09 -26.74
N THR A 186 2.62 10.40 -25.44
CA THR A 186 3.32 9.72 -24.32
C THR A 186 4.83 9.92 -24.25
N ILE A 187 5.43 10.58 -25.23
CA ILE A 187 6.87 10.82 -25.36
C ILE A 187 7.22 12.29 -25.14
N ASN A 188 6.42 13.20 -25.74
CA ASN A 188 6.63 14.64 -25.65
C ASN A 188 5.71 15.23 -24.58
N TRP A 189 6.27 15.72 -23.48
CA TRP A 189 5.54 16.19 -22.31
C TRP A 189 5.63 17.69 -22.15
N THR A 190 4.51 18.29 -21.72
CA THR A 190 4.39 19.73 -21.44
C THR A 190 3.87 19.94 -20.04
N TRP A 191 4.62 20.65 -19.21
CA TRP A 191 4.19 21.04 -17.87
C TRP A 191 2.93 21.89 -17.91
N GLN A 192 2.05 21.68 -16.94
CA GLN A 192 0.77 22.38 -16.81
C GLN A 192 0.64 23.14 -15.48
N SER A 193 0.87 22.46 -14.35
CA SER A 193 0.64 23.02 -13.01
C SER A 193 1.40 22.26 -11.92
N ASP A 194 1.38 22.82 -10.72
CA ASP A 194 1.85 22.16 -9.49
C ASP A 194 0.71 22.12 -8.46
N LEU A 195 0.62 21.02 -7.70
CA LEU A 195 -0.08 20.91 -6.43
C LEU A 195 0.96 21.00 -5.32
N LYS A 196 0.91 22.07 -4.52
CA LYS A 196 1.86 22.31 -3.41
C LYS A 196 1.18 22.00 -2.07
N SER A 197 1.95 21.51 -1.09
CA SER A 197 1.47 21.28 0.27
C SER A 197 0.76 22.51 0.85
N THR A 198 1.31 23.69 0.60
CA THR A 198 0.77 24.99 1.05
C THR A 198 -0.56 25.40 0.39
N SER A 199 -0.97 24.72 -0.69
CA SER A 199 -2.25 24.98 -1.37
C SER A 199 -3.38 24.05 -0.89
N ILE A 200 -3.09 23.08 -0.02
CA ILE A 200 -4.06 22.13 0.51
C ILE A 200 -4.53 22.59 1.88
N ASN A 201 -5.79 22.97 1.96
CA ASN A 201 -6.37 23.43 3.22
C ASN A 201 -6.49 22.28 4.23
N GLY A 202 -5.97 22.49 5.46
CA GLY A 202 -5.97 21.50 6.53
C GLY A 202 -4.76 20.58 6.57
N LEU A 203 -3.89 20.58 5.54
CA LEU A 203 -2.68 19.77 5.56
C LEU A 203 -1.65 20.35 6.51
N SER A 204 -1.10 19.49 7.41
CA SER A 204 -0.02 19.91 8.32
C SER A 204 1.28 20.18 7.57
N SER A 205 2.00 21.22 8.00
CA SER A 205 3.34 21.54 7.49
C SER A 205 4.42 20.49 7.87
N ASP A 206 4.12 19.57 8.76
CA ASP A 206 5.03 18.50 9.18
C ASP A 206 5.00 17.32 8.19
N ILE A 207 4.05 17.32 7.26
CA ILE A 207 3.89 16.30 6.22
C ILE A 207 4.77 16.71 5.03
N THR A 208 5.97 16.15 4.97
CA THR A 208 7.02 16.55 4.02
C THR A 208 7.65 15.37 3.28
N GLY A 209 8.40 15.67 2.21
CA GLY A 209 9.13 14.65 1.44
C GLY A 209 8.21 13.77 0.59
N TRP A 210 7.42 14.37 -0.30
CA TRP A 210 6.41 13.67 -1.09
C TRP A 210 7.02 12.80 -2.19
N GLU A 211 6.61 11.54 -2.22
CA GLU A 211 7.06 10.52 -3.16
C GLU A 211 5.89 9.66 -3.65
N VAL A 212 6.13 8.82 -4.62
CA VAL A 212 5.25 7.75 -5.13
C VAL A 212 3.79 8.21 -5.31
N PRO A 213 3.52 9.19 -6.19
CA PRO A 213 2.15 9.63 -6.41
C PRO A 213 1.35 8.56 -7.16
N ASP A 214 0.09 8.42 -6.79
CA ASP A 214 -0.92 7.74 -7.60
C ASP A 214 -2.13 8.66 -7.78
N MET A 215 -2.84 8.53 -8.91
CA MET A 215 -4.00 9.37 -9.19
C MET A 215 -5.04 8.62 -10.03
N PHE A 216 -6.30 8.72 -9.60
CA PHE A 216 -7.43 8.03 -10.24
C PHE A 216 -8.76 8.61 -9.79
N GLU A 217 -9.84 8.25 -10.50
CA GLU A 217 -11.21 8.49 -10.03
C GLU A 217 -11.72 7.33 -9.18
N LEU A 218 -12.47 7.65 -8.11
CA LEU A 218 -13.23 6.69 -7.32
C LEU A 218 -14.71 7.05 -7.28
N PRO A 219 -15.61 6.06 -7.42
CA PRO A 219 -17.01 6.26 -7.09
C PRO A 219 -17.18 6.43 -5.58
N VAL A 220 -18.12 7.28 -5.18
CA VAL A 220 -18.53 7.45 -3.78
C VAL A 220 -19.65 6.47 -3.49
N GLU A 221 -19.44 5.52 -2.59
CA GLU A 221 -20.42 4.47 -2.29
C GLU A 221 -21.78 5.04 -1.87
N GLY A 222 -22.85 4.43 -2.41
CA GLY A 222 -24.22 4.83 -2.15
C GLY A 222 -24.69 6.08 -2.90
N THR A 223 -23.87 6.61 -3.82
CA THR A 223 -24.19 7.76 -4.67
C THR A 223 -23.87 7.46 -6.14
N GLU A 224 -24.21 8.38 -7.05
CA GLU A 224 -23.79 8.36 -8.45
C GLU A 224 -22.55 9.26 -8.69
N GLU A 225 -21.98 9.81 -7.61
CA GLU A 225 -20.85 10.74 -7.69
C GLU A 225 -19.54 9.97 -7.84
N THR A 226 -18.61 10.56 -8.59
CA THR A 226 -17.19 10.17 -8.62
C THR A 226 -16.35 11.37 -8.20
N THR A 227 -15.21 11.11 -7.58
CA THR A 227 -14.23 12.15 -7.24
C THR A 227 -12.84 11.71 -7.65
N TRP A 228 -11.98 12.67 -7.95
CA TRP A 228 -10.57 12.42 -8.16
C TRP A 228 -9.87 12.22 -6.84
N VAL A 229 -8.94 11.29 -6.81
CA VAL A 229 -8.09 10.99 -5.65
C VAL A 229 -6.64 11.10 -6.09
N VAL A 230 -5.85 11.80 -5.29
CA VAL A 230 -4.39 11.77 -5.32
C VAL A 230 -3.92 11.04 -4.07
N MET A 231 -3.16 9.96 -4.25
CA MET A 231 -2.40 9.32 -3.18
C MET A 231 -0.94 9.75 -3.29
N MET A 232 -0.25 9.81 -2.17
CA MET A 232 1.19 10.06 -2.12
C MET A 232 1.77 9.54 -0.80
N THR A 233 3.07 9.36 -0.79
CA THR A 233 3.84 8.94 0.37
C THR A 233 4.72 10.09 0.83
N PRO A 234 4.38 10.81 1.91
CA PRO A 234 5.34 11.67 2.59
C PRO A 234 6.36 10.84 3.37
N ALA A 235 7.60 11.32 3.41
CA ALA A 235 8.68 10.74 4.21
C ALA A 235 8.48 10.96 5.71
N GLU A 236 7.75 12.02 6.08
CA GLU A 236 7.52 12.42 7.46
C GLU A 236 6.05 12.83 7.70
N GLY A 237 5.61 12.76 8.95
CA GLY A 237 4.33 13.29 9.40
C GLY A 237 3.20 12.25 9.50
N SER A 238 3.48 10.96 9.34
CA SER A 238 2.46 9.91 9.51
C SER A 238 2.02 9.74 10.97
N PRO A 239 0.83 9.17 11.24
CA PRO A 239 0.33 8.95 12.60
C PRO A 239 1.25 8.07 13.46
N ALA A 240 1.94 7.11 12.86
CA ALA A 240 2.90 6.23 13.53
C ALA A 240 4.33 6.82 13.58
N GLY A 241 4.51 8.03 13.06
CA GLY A 241 5.81 8.68 12.86
C GLY A 241 6.54 8.20 11.60
N GLY A 242 7.35 9.07 11.00
CA GLY A 242 8.05 8.80 9.74
C GLY A 242 7.13 8.81 8.52
N ASN A 243 7.42 7.94 7.57
CA ASN A 243 6.69 7.81 6.32
C ASN A 243 5.32 7.13 6.48
N GLY A 244 4.47 7.28 5.47
CA GLY A 244 3.15 6.66 5.40
C GLY A 244 2.44 7.06 4.11
N VAL A 245 1.25 6.53 3.85
CA VAL A 245 0.46 6.83 2.65
C VAL A 245 -0.75 7.66 3.01
N LEU A 246 -0.90 8.81 2.38
CA LEU A 246 -2.10 9.63 2.48
C LEU A 246 -2.83 9.71 1.13
N ALA A 247 -4.14 9.98 1.20
CA ALA A 247 -4.99 10.17 0.04
C ALA A 247 -5.85 11.43 0.22
N ILE A 248 -5.98 12.19 -0.86
CA ILE A 248 -6.71 13.47 -0.88
C ILE A 248 -7.72 13.42 -2.00
N THR A 249 -8.97 13.77 -1.72
CA THR A 249 -10.01 13.96 -2.73
C THR A 249 -9.94 15.35 -3.36
N GLY A 250 -10.54 15.49 -4.53
CA GLY A 250 -10.61 16.77 -5.22
C GLY A 250 -11.18 16.70 -6.61
N SER A 251 -10.96 17.75 -7.37
CA SER A 251 -11.35 17.85 -8.78
C SER A 251 -10.13 18.02 -9.68
N PHE A 252 -10.20 17.46 -10.89
CA PHE A 252 -9.15 17.53 -11.90
C PHE A 252 -9.73 17.88 -13.27
N ASP A 253 -9.17 18.91 -13.91
CA ASP A 253 -9.64 19.42 -15.20
C ASP A 253 -8.83 18.92 -16.42
N GLY A 254 -7.89 17.98 -16.17
CA GLY A 254 -6.94 17.49 -17.18
C GLY A 254 -5.61 18.26 -17.21
N LYS A 255 -5.44 19.26 -16.34
CA LYS A 255 -4.22 20.07 -16.23
C LYS A 255 -3.84 20.41 -14.80
N SER A 256 -4.81 20.63 -13.94
CA SER A 256 -4.61 21.02 -12.55
C SER A 256 -5.53 20.27 -11.62
N PHE A 257 -5.00 19.87 -10.47
CA PHE A 257 -5.77 19.27 -9.37
C PHE A 257 -6.09 20.33 -8.33
N THR A 258 -7.36 20.42 -7.96
CA THR A 258 -7.83 21.25 -6.85
C THR A 258 -8.24 20.33 -5.72
N ALA A 259 -7.46 20.33 -4.64
CA ALA A 259 -7.72 19.48 -3.48
C ALA A 259 -8.93 20.00 -2.67
N ASP A 260 -9.73 19.05 -2.19
CA ASP A 260 -10.69 19.32 -1.12
C ASP A 260 -9.94 19.62 0.19
N PRO A 261 -10.56 20.32 1.17
CA PRO A 261 -9.99 20.42 2.50
C PRO A 261 -9.76 19.04 3.12
N VAL A 262 -8.58 18.82 3.70
CA VAL A 262 -8.23 17.54 4.31
C VAL A 262 -8.54 17.52 5.81
N ASP A 263 -8.92 16.36 6.30
CA ASP A 263 -9.02 16.03 7.73
C ASP A 263 -7.94 15.00 8.08
N ALA A 264 -7.10 15.34 9.06
CA ALA A 264 -6.00 14.48 9.50
C ALA A 264 -6.46 13.09 9.98
N SER A 265 -7.72 12.97 10.42
CA SER A 265 -8.27 11.68 10.88
C SER A 265 -8.72 10.75 9.75
N THR A 266 -8.88 11.26 8.52
CA THR A 266 -9.48 10.48 7.41
C THR A 266 -8.58 10.36 6.18
N MET A 267 -7.52 11.15 6.10
CA MET A 267 -6.63 11.16 4.92
C MET A 267 -5.58 10.05 4.90
N TRP A 268 -5.22 9.49 6.05
CA TRP A 268 -4.21 8.44 6.12
C TRP A 268 -4.82 7.07 5.80
N LEU A 269 -4.21 6.36 4.85
CA LEU A 269 -4.63 5.01 4.48
C LEU A 269 -4.14 3.95 5.44
N ASN A 270 -3.19 4.29 6.30
CA ASN A 270 -2.68 3.41 7.33
C ASN A 270 -2.27 4.21 8.56
N ASN A 271 -2.59 3.71 9.74
CA ASN A 271 -2.21 4.28 11.03
C ASN A 271 -1.09 3.47 11.71
N GLY A 272 -0.63 2.40 11.08
CA GLY A 272 0.57 1.65 11.47
C GLY A 272 1.83 2.23 10.84
N ARG A 273 2.96 1.62 11.14
CA ARG A 273 4.27 2.11 10.70
C ARG A 273 4.70 1.57 9.34
N ASP A 274 4.18 0.41 8.94
CA ASP A 274 4.75 -0.34 7.82
C ASP A 274 3.78 -0.39 6.64
N PHE A 275 3.60 0.76 5.98
CA PHE A 275 2.80 0.89 4.76
C PHE A 275 3.25 2.12 3.97
N ASP A 276 4.04 1.92 2.93
CA ASP A 276 4.77 2.94 2.21
C ASP A 276 4.68 2.73 0.69
N GLY A 277 4.81 3.78 -0.11
CA GLY A 277 4.91 3.70 -1.55
C GLY A 277 3.71 3.01 -2.24
N ALA A 278 2.48 3.28 -1.80
CA ALA A 278 1.31 2.58 -2.33
C ALA A 278 0.99 2.97 -3.77
N LEU A 279 0.78 1.97 -4.62
CA LEU A 279 0.29 2.13 -5.99
C LEU A 279 -0.95 1.25 -6.24
N SER A 280 -1.75 1.65 -7.24
CA SER A 280 -2.93 0.90 -7.67
C SER A 280 -2.71 0.15 -8.98
N TRP A 281 -3.33 -1.05 -9.10
CA TRP A 281 -3.40 -1.73 -10.40
C TRP A 281 -4.25 -0.95 -11.38
N VAL A 282 -3.69 -0.75 -12.57
CA VAL A 282 -4.38 -0.14 -13.70
C VAL A 282 -4.86 -1.20 -14.69
N ASN A 283 -5.68 -0.77 -15.66
CA ASN A 283 -6.25 -1.65 -16.70
C ASN A 283 -7.10 -2.80 -16.11
N VAL A 284 -7.64 -2.62 -14.90
CA VAL A 284 -8.62 -3.53 -14.32
C VAL A 284 -9.91 -3.41 -15.10
N PRO A 285 -10.50 -4.51 -15.59
CA PRO A 285 -11.74 -4.46 -16.39
C PRO A 285 -12.88 -3.81 -15.61
N ALA A 286 -13.72 -3.04 -16.29
CA ALA A 286 -14.91 -2.43 -15.68
C ALA A 286 -15.87 -3.46 -15.04
N SER A 287 -15.84 -4.71 -15.52
CA SER A 287 -16.62 -5.81 -14.93
C SER A 287 -16.13 -6.25 -13.56
N ASP A 288 -14.85 -6.01 -13.22
CA ASP A 288 -14.30 -6.17 -11.90
C ASP A 288 -14.61 -4.91 -11.04
N GLY A 289 -14.31 -3.74 -11.60
CA GLY A 289 -14.67 -2.42 -11.02
C GLY A 289 -13.91 -2.03 -9.77
N ARG A 290 -13.08 -2.91 -9.20
CA ARG A 290 -12.31 -2.62 -7.97
C ARG A 290 -11.13 -1.68 -8.25
N ARG A 291 -10.86 -0.79 -7.31
CA ARG A 291 -9.53 -0.15 -7.18
C ARG A 291 -8.73 -0.99 -6.19
N ILE A 292 -7.70 -1.66 -6.67
CA ILE A 292 -6.84 -2.53 -5.85
C ILE A 292 -5.50 -1.84 -5.68
N ILE A 293 -5.02 -1.75 -4.45
CA ILE A 293 -3.74 -1.14 -4.08
C ILE A 293 -2.85 -2.14 -3.35
N ALA A 294 -1.55 -1.92 -3.44
CA ALA A 294 -0.53 -2.54 -2.59
C ALA A 294 0.56 -1.51 -2.27
N ALA A 295 1.20 -1.68 -1.13
CA ALA A 295 2.29 -0.85 -0.63
C ALA A 295 3.45 -1.73 -0.21
N VAL A 296 4.64 -1.19 -0.05
CA VAL A 296 5.70 -1.93 0.63
C VAL A 296 5.49 -1.86 2.14
N MET A 297 5.67 -2.98 2.83
CA MET A 297 5.70 -3.02 4.29
C MET A 297 7.12 -2.72 4.75
N ASN A 298 7.40 -1.45 4.94
CA ASN A 298 8.69 -0.94 5.37
C ASN A 298 8.51 0.46 5.98
N SER A 299 9.52 0.90 6.71
CA SER A 299 9.66 2.26 7.20
C SER A 299 11.10 2.74 7.03
N TYR A 300 11.29 4.01 6.71
CA TYR A 300 12.62 4.58 6.49
C TYR A 300 13.53 4.36 7.69
N GLY A 301 14.76 3.89 7.41
CA GLY A 301 15.77 3.59 8.44
C GLY A 301 15.58 2.24 9.12
N SER A 302 14.50 1.51 8.87
CA SER A 302 14.29 0.18 9.39
C SER A 302 15.19 -0.85 8.68
N ASN A 303 15.63 -1.87 9.44
CA ASN A 303 16.44 -2.95 8.90
C ASN A 303 15.93 -4.30 9.43
N PRO A 304 14.80 -4.80 8.88
CA PRO A 304 14.18 -6.05 9.33
C PRO A 304 15.18 -7.19 9.51
N PRO A 305 14.99 -8.09 10.52
CA PRO A 305 15.96 -9.12 10.89
C PRO A 305 15.93 -10.34 9.93
N THR A 306 15.64 -10.11 8.65
CA THR A 306 15.70 -11.10 7.58
C THR A 306 17.08 -11.12 6.95
N THR A 307 17.56 -12.27 6.48
CA THR A 307 18.95 -12.45 6.05
C THR A 307 19.09 -12.76 4.56
N THR A 308 18.12 -13.48 3.99
CA THR A 308 18.16 -13.89 2.57
C THR A 308 17.33 -12.98 1.67
N TRP A 309 16.42 -12.21 2.25
CA TRP A 309 15.51 -11.29 1.57
C TRP A 309 15.23 -10.06 2.45
N LYS A 310 14.80 -8.96 1.86
CA LYS A 310 14.31 -7.77 2.56
C LYS A 310 13.22 -7.10 1.76
N GLY A 311 12.25 -6.58 2.49
CA GLY A 311 11.06 -5.94 1.92
C GLY A 311 9.99 -6.97 1.53
N MET A 312 8.74 -6.59 1.76
CA MET A 312 7.56 -7.36 1.34
C MET A 312 6.46 -6.38 0.98
N LEU A 313 5.52 -6.80 0.13
CA LEU A 313 4.34 -5.98 -0.10
C LEU A 313 3.26 -6.28 0.93
N SER A 314 2.46 -5.26 1.24
CA SER A 314 1.21 -5.44 1.96
C SER A 314 0.30 -6.41 1.21
N PHE A 315 -0.59 -7.07 1.93
CA PHE A 315 -1.64 -7.84 1.26
C PHE A 315 -2.46 -6.89 0.35
N PRO A 316 -2.76 -7.29 -0.91
CA PRO A 316 -3.56 -6.47 -1.79
C PRO A 316 -4.92 -6.16 -1.18
N ARG A 317 -5.33 -4.89 -1.23
CA ARG A 317 -6.59 -4.43 -0.66
C ARG A 317 -7.38 -3.59 -1.65
N THR A 318 -8.68 -3.68 -1.58
CA THR A 318 -9.57 -2.77 -2.31
C THR A 318 -9.60 -1.42 -1.62
N LEU A 319 -9.71 -0.35 -2.39
CA LEU A 319 -9.90 1.01 -1.91
C LEU A 319 -11.21 1.56 -2.47
N SER A 320 -12.09 2.04 -1.61
CA SER A 320 -13.32 2.74 -1.97
C SER A 320 -13.51 4.01 -1.15
N LEU A 321 -14.50 4.82 -1.51
CA LEU A 321 -14.89 6.02 -0.78
C LEU A 321 -16.32 5.85 -0.28
N LYS A 322 -16.53 6.18 0.98
CA LYS A 322 -17.84 6.20 1.62
C LYS A 322 -18.12 7.58 2.19
N LYS A 323 -19.35 8.06 2.01
CA LYS A 323 -19.80 9.29 2.63
C LYS A 323 -20.43 9.00 3.98
N VAL A 324 -19.86 9.58 5.05
CA VAL A 324 -20.41 9.54 6.41
C VAL A 324 -20.76 10.97 6.82
N GLY A 325 -22.04 11.29 6.95
CA GLY A 325 -22.48 12.66 7.13
C GLY A 325 -22.08 13.55 5.94
N THR A 326 -21.22 14.52 6.19
CA THR A 326 -20.68 15.44 5.16
C THR A 326 -19.26 15.09 4.73
N GLN A 327 -18.61 14.12 5.37
CA GLN A 327 -17.21 13.73 5.12
C GLN A 327 -17.13 12.47 4.25
N GLN A 328 -16.06 12.40 3.46
CA GLN A 328 -15.69 11.22 2.69
C GLN A 328 -14.61 10.45 3.45
N HIS A 329 -14.79 9.14 3.61
CA HIS A 329 -13.84 8.26 4.25
C HIS A 329 -13.31 7.25 3.24
N PHE A 330 -12.01 7.05 3.24
CA PHE A 330 -11.39 5.93 2.52
C PHE A 330 -11.67 4.64 3.29
N VAL A 331 -12.16 3.64 2.57
CA VAL A 331 -12.48 2.31 3.10
C VAL A 331 -11.62 1.29 2.40
N GLN A 332 -10.95 0.44 3.17
CA GLN A 332 -10.05 -0.58 2.66
C GLN A 332 -10.45 -1.96 3.18
N GLN A 333 -10.46 -2.94 2.29
CA GLN A 333 -10.70 -4.33 2.64
C GLN A 333 -9.67 -5.24 1.95
N PRO A 334 -9.19 -6.30 2.60
CA PRO A 334 -8.44 -7.32 1.89
C PRO A 334 -9.24 -7.83 0.69
N ILE A 335 -8.56 -8.12 -0.42
CA ILE A 335 -9.25 -8.69 -1.59
C ILE A 335 -9.95 -10.00 -1.24
N THR A 336 -11.08 -10.26 -1.88
CA THR A 336 -11.94 -11.43 -1.58
C THR A 336 -11.30 -12.76 -1.97
N GLU A 337 -10.31 -12.75 -2.84
CA GLU A 337 -9.51 -13.92 -3.22
C GLU A 337 -8.85 -14.58 -2.00
N LEU A 338 -8.60 -13.85 -0.92
CA LEU A 338 -8.10 -14.40 0.35
C LEU A 338 -9.00 -15.50 0.92
N ASP A 339 -10.30 -15.41 0.71
CA ASP A 339 -11.24 -16.40 1.21
C ASP A 339 -11.05 -17.77 0.53
N THR A 340 -10.44 -17.83 -0.66
CA THR A 340 -10.17 -19.08 -1.39
C THR A 340 -9.08 -19.94 -0.75
N ILE A 341 -8.19 -19.32 0.03
CA ILE A 341 -7.08 -20.01 0.74
C ILE A 341 -7.36 -20.19 2.23
N SER A 342 -8.58 -19.88 2.68
CA SER A 342 -8.97 -19.89 4.09
C SER A 342 -9.72 -21.14 4.49
N THR A 343 -9.41 -21.68 5.69
CA THR A 343 -10.11 -22.80 6.30
C THR A 343 -10.52 -22.45 7.73
N SER A 344 -11.81 -22.59 8.07
CA SER A 344 -12.31 -22.27 9.41
C SER A 344 -11.72 -23.24 10.45
N LEU A 345 -11.19 -22.68 11.54
CA LEU A 345 -10.68 -23.40 12.71
C LEU A 345 -11.70 -23.36 13.86
N GLN A 346 -12.32 -22.22 14.10
CA GLN A 346 -13.31 -22.04 15.17
C GLN A 346 -14.26 -20.89 14.84
N THR A 347 -15.55 -21.10 15.11
CA THR A 347 -16.58 -20.06 15.07
C THR A 347 -17.29 -20.01 16.43
N LEU A 348 -17.49 -18.81 16.97
CA LEU A 348 -18.31 -18.55 18.15
C LEU A 348 -19.39 -17.55 17.76
N GLU A 349 -20.61 -17.73 18.27
CA GLU A 349 -21.73 -16.86 17.94
C GLU A 349 -22.60 -16.58 19.19
N ASN A 350 -23.13 -15.36 19.26
CA ASN A 350 -24.14 -14.94 20.20
C ASN A 350 -23.84 -15.30 21.68
N GLN A 351 -22.62 -15.00 22.13
CA GLN A 351 -22.22 -15.23 23.51
C GLN A 351 -21.62 -14.01 24.18
N THR A 352 -21.86 -13.87 25.47
CA THR A 352 -21.27 -12.81 26.28
C THR A 352 -19.89 -13.26 26.79
N ILE A 353 -18.88 -12.43 26.61
CA ILE A 353 -17.58 -12.54 27.28
C ILE A 353 -17.55 -11.56 28.45
N THR A 354 -17.08 -12.04 29.61
CA THR A 354 -17.01 -11.25 30.85
C THR A 354 -15.56 -11.15 31.35
N PRO A 355 -15.22 -10.12 32.13
CA PRO A 355 -13.89 -9.99 32.71
C PRO A 355 -13.44 -11.26 33.44
N GLY A 356 -12.18 -11.67 33.15
CA GLY A 356 -11.58 -12.88 33.68
C GLY A 356 -11.82 -14.14 32.85
N GLN A 357 -12.59 -14.07 31.79
CA GLN A 357 -12.70 -15.14 30.79
C GLN A 357 -11.66 -14.94 29.69
N THR A 358 -11.06 -16.05 29.23
CA THR A 358 -10.17 -16.10 28.09
C THR A 358 -10.72 -17.09 27.07
N LEU A 359 -11.07 -16.61 25.90
CA LEU A 359 -11.48 -17.43 24.75
C LEU A 359 -10.30 -17.63 23.79
N LEU A 360 -10.45 -18.55 22.84
CA LEU A 360 -9.48 -18.90 21.78
C LEU A 360 -8.15 -19.50 22.28
N SER A 361 -7.96 -19.71 23.57
CA SER A 361 -6.68 -20.18 24.15
C SER A 361 -6.26 -21.59 23.71
N SER A 362 -7.17 -22.38 23.12
CA SER A 362 -6.89 -23.68 22.52
C SER A 362 -6.42 -23.63 21.07
N ILE A 363 -6.61 -22.49 20.39
CA ILE A 363 -6.22 -22.30 19.00
C ILE A 363 -4.72 -22.07 18.92
N ARG A 364 -4.10 -22.63 17.88
CA ARG A 364 -2.70 -22.43 17.51
C ARG A 364 -2.62 -22.12 16.03
N GLY A 365 -1.78 -21.13 15.69
CA GLY A 365 -1.51 -20.77 14.31
C GLY A 365 -0.68 -19.50 14.23
N THR A 366 0.16 -19.44 13.21
CA THR A 366 1.01 -18.27 12.91
C THR A 366 0.51 -17.51 11.68
N VAL A 367 -0.41 -18.11 10.92
CA VAL A 367 -0.95 -17.59 9.65
C VAL A 367 -2.45 -17.67 9.70
N LEU A 368 -3.12 -16.56 10.03
CA LEU A 368 -4.52 -16.55 10.41
C LEU A 368 -5.28 -15.35 9.82
N ASP A 369 -6.58 -15.53 9.63
CA ASP A 369 -7.59 -14.49 9.45
C ASP A 369 -8.58 -14.57 10.61
N VAL A 370 -8.55 -13.58 11.49
CA VAL A 370 -9.40 -13.53 12.70
C VAL A 370 -10.42 -12.40 12.54
N ARG A 371 -11.70 -12.75 12.57
CA ARG A 371 -12.81 -11.80 12.43
C ARG A 371 -13.62 -11.79 13.72
N VAL A 372 -13.83 -10.63 14.29
CA VAL A 372 -14.60 -10.43 15.55
C VAL A 372 -15.61 -9.33 15.33
N ALA A 373 -16.88 -9.62 15.60
CA ALA A 373 -17.96 -8.65 15.63
C ALA A 373 -18.64 -8.71 17.00
N PHE A 374 -18.78 -7.57 17.67
CA PHE A 374 -19.24 -7.51 19.06
C PHE A 374 -19.91 -6.19 19.42
N TYR A 375 -20.76 -6.24 20.44
CA TYR A 375 -21.33 -5.07 21.08
C TYR A 375 -20.61 -4.84 22.42
N PRO A 376 -19.82 -3.76 22.57
CA PRO A 376 -19.10 -3.46 23.81
C PRO A 376 -20.05 -2.87 24.87
N ASP A 377 -19.88 -3.24 26.17
CA ASP A 377 -20.44 -2.46 27.25
C ASP A 377 -19.67 -1.15 27.41
N ALA A 378 -20.32 -0.14 27.99
CA ALA A 378 -19.67 1.14 28.27
C ALA A 378 -18.40 0.96 29.12
N GLY A 379 -17.28 1.48 28.64
CA GLY A 379 -15.97 1.41 29.28
C GLY A 379 -15.28 0.04 29.15
N SER A 380 -15.80 -0.87 28.34
CA SER A 380 -15.12 -2.15 28.06
C SER A 380 -13.89 -1.95 27.17
N VAL A 381 -12.91 -2.83 27.36
CA VAL A 381 -11.75 -2.98 26.48
C VAL A 381 -11.70 -4.43 26.04
N LEU A 382 -11.94 -4.68 24.74
CA LEU A 382 -11.75 -6.00 24.13
C LEU A 382 -10.28 -6.12 23.69
N SER A 383 -9.63 -7.23 24.02
CA SER A 383 -8.22 -7.50 23.67
C SER A 383 -8.11 -8.84 22.96
N LEU A 384 -7.56 -8.83 21.75
CA LEU A 384 -7.18 -10.03 20.99
C LEU A 384 -5.65 -10.11 20.93
N ALA A 385 -5.07 -11.05 21.66
CA ALA A 385 -3.66 -11.38 21.52
C ALA A 385 -3.47 -12.41 20.41
N VAL A 386 -2.56 -12.12 19.48
CA VAL A 386 -2.10 -13.03 18.42
C VAL A 386 -0.59 -13.23 18.54
N ARG A 387 -0.05 -14.25 17.88
CA ARG A 387 1.37 -14.61 18.00
C ARG A 387 1.80 -14.69 19.46
N LYS A 388 0.89 -15.25 20.30
CA LYS A 388 1.08 -15.33 21.75
C LYS A 388 1.97 -16.48 22.11
N GLY A 389 3.13 -16.19 22.65
CA GLY A 389 4.09 -17.12 23.22
C GLY A 389 4.18 -17.03 24.73
N ARG A 390 5.31 -17.44 25.29
CA ARG A 390 5.57 -17.37 26.72
C ARG A 390 5.91 -15.95 27.20
N SER A 391 6.61 -15.18 26.37
CA SER A 391 7.09 -13.80 26.65
C SER A 391 6.90 -12.87 25.46
N GLU A 392 6.16 -13.28 24.46
CA GLU A 392 5.91 -12.52 23.24
C GLU A 392 4.43 -12.54 22.93
N GLN A 393 3.91 -11.46 22.42
CA GLN A 393 2.56 -11.34 21.88
C GLN A 393 2.39 -10.02 21.13
N THR A 394 1.50 -10.00 20.16
CA THR A 394 0.97 -8.76 19.56
C THR A 394 -0.48 -8.62 20.02
N VAL A 395 -0.86 -7.46 20.56
CA VAL A 395 -2.19 -7.28 21.14
C VAL A 395 -2.97 -6.22 20.39
N ILE A 396 -4.10 -6.65 19.83
CA ILE A 396 -5.10 -5.76 19.21
C ILE A 396 -6.09 -5.40 20.32
N LYS A 397 -6.37 -4.09 20.50
CA LYS A 397 -7.33 -3.62 21.50
C LYS A 397 -8.36 -2.69 20.88
N ASP A 398 -9.62 -2.91 21.23
CA ASP A 398 -10.69 -1.94 21.07
C ASP A 398 -11.00 -1.34 22.43
N THR A 399 -10.92 -0.01 22.53
CA THR A 399 -11.19 0.75 23.77
C THR A 399 -12.43 1.60 23.55
N GLN A 400 -13.57 1.11 24.05
CA GLN A 400 -14.89 1.71 23.83
C GLN A 400 -14.96 3.17 24.29
N SER A 401 -14.41 3.51 25.45
CA SER A 401 -14.46 4.88 26.00
C SER A 401 -13.81 5.93 25.12
N ASP A 402 -12.82 5.54 24.32
CA ASP A 402 -11.97 6.45 23.54
C ASP A 402 -12.28 6.32 22.03
N ALA A 403 -13.18 5.39 21.66
CA ALA A 403 -13.42 4.99 20.27
C ALA A 403 -12.08 4.74 19.54
N THR A 404 -11.23 3.88 20.14
CA THR A 404 -9.86 3.68 19.67
C THR A 404 -9.55 2.21 19.46
N LEU A 405 -9.13 1.90 18.25
CA LEU A 405 -8.53 0.62 17.87
C LEU A 405 -7.02 0.74 17.90
N SER A 406 -6.32 -0.27 18.43
CA SER A 406 -4.86 -0.23 18.53
C SER A 406 -4.20 -1.57 18.26
N VAL A 407 -2.93 -1.51 17.81
CA VAL A 407 -1.98 -2.63 17.75
C VAL A 407 -0.81 -2.30 18.68
N ASP A 408 -0.65 -3.12 19.71
CA ASP A 408 0.45 -3.03 20.66
C ASP A 408 1.54 -4.05 20.28
N ARG A 409 2.69 -3.54 19.82
CA ARG A 409 3.85 -4.32 19.38
C ARG A 409 4.98 -4.37 20.40
N THR A 410 4.79 -3.88 21.60
CA THR A 410 5.86 -3.76 22.62
C THR A 410 6.50 -5.09 22.99
N GLU A 411 5.76 -6.21 22.79
CA GLU A 411 6.22 -7.58 23.07
C GLU A 411 6.14 -8.47 21.83
N SER A 412 6.22 -7.92 20.61
CA SER A 412 6.00 -8.67 19.35
C SER A 412 7.27 -9.34 18.78
N GLY A 413 8.19 -9.76 19.64
CA GLY A 413 9.42 -10.45 19.26
C GLY A 413 10.62 -9.51 19.10
N ASP A 414 11.43 -9.71 18.05
CA ASP A 414 12.63 -8.89 17.82
C ASP A 414 12.22 -7.49 17.36
N THR A 415 12.52 -6.48 18.17
CA THR A 415 12.28 -5.05 17.88
C THR A 415 13.57 -4.29 17.64
N SER A 416 14.73 -4.96 17.59
CA SER A 416 16.05 -4.29 17.48
C SER A 416 16.32 -3.70 16.10
N TYR A 417 15.49 -4.01 15.12
CA TYR A 417 15.65 -3.60 13.72
C TYR A 417 15.24 -2.14 13.45
N ASP A 418 14.42 -1.55 14.31
CA ASP A 418 13.98 -0.16 14.24
C ASP A 418 13.72 0.35 15.67
N PRO A 419 14.23 1.52 16.07
CA PRO A 419 13.95 2.11 17.38
C PRO A 419 12.45 2.29 17.69
N ALA A 420 11.60 2.40 16.66
CA ALA A 420 10.16 2.54 16.79
C ALA A 420 9.38 1.22 16.64
N ALA A 421 10.06 0.08 16.46
CA ALA A 421 9.40 -1.21 16.22
C ALA A 421 8.52 -1.70 17.38
N GLY A 422 8.84 -1.36 18.63
CA GLY A 422 8.08 -1.74 19.83
C GLY A 422 6.99 -0.75 20.23
N GLY A 423 6.39 -0.04 19.29
CA GLY A 423 5.36 0.98 19.55
C GLY A 423 3.93 0.43 19.68
N VAL A 424 3.03 1.33 20.09
CA VAL A 424 1.59 1.14 20.04
C VAL A 424 1.03 2.08 18.97
N HIS A 425 0.37 1.54 17.96
CA HIS A 425 -0.26 2.31 16.91
C HIS A 425 -1.77 2.32 17.10
N THR A 426 -2.42 3.45 16.80
CA THR A 426 -3.83 3.66 17.09
C THR A 426 -4.55 4.26 15.90
N ALA A 427 -5.80 3.84 15.70
CA ALA A 427 -6.74 4.41 14.75
C ALA A 427 -8.06 4.72 15.47
N LYS A 428 -8.80 5.72 15.00
CA LYS A 428 -10.16 5.98 15.46
C LYS A 428 -11.10 4.95 14.86
N LEU A 429 -11.97 4.38 15.68
CA LEU A 429 -13.03 3.49 15.26
C LEU A 429 -14.27 3.72 16.13
N GLU A 430 -15.32 4.22 15.52
CA GLU A 430 -16.64 4.38 16.13
C GLU A 430 -17.45 3.07 15.95
N GLU A 431 -18.38 2.82 16.89
CA GLU A 431 -19.42 1.82 16.70
C GLU A 431 -20.30 2.20 15.50
N ASP A 432 -20.82 1.21 14.78
CA ASP A 432 -21.79 1.49 13.73
C ASP A 432 -23.15 1.97 14.28
N ASP A 433 -24.08 2.32 13.39
CA ASP A 433 -25.43 2.80 13.77
C ASP A 433 -26.23 1.82 14.64
N THR A 434 -25.79 0.57 14.76
CA THR A 434 -26.40 -0.48 15.61
C THR A 434 -25.66 -0.69 16.92
N GLY A 435 -24.54 -0.02 17.15
CA GLY A 435 -23.63 -0.19 18.28
C GLY A 435 -22.67 -1.37 18.11
N LEU A 436 -22.52 -1.89 16.89
CA LEU A 436 -21.62 -3.00 16.58
C LEU A 436 -20.22 -2.47 16.25
N VAL A 437 -19.20 -3.11 16.82
CA VAL A 437 -17.80 -3.00 16.40
C VAL A 437 -17.41 -4.25 15.64
N SER A 438 -16.78 -4.07 14.47
CA SER A 438 -16.24 -5.15 13.66
C SER A 438 -14.74 -4.95 13.47
N ILE A 439 -13.97 -6.02 13.67
CA ILE A 439 -12.52 -6.04 13.41
C ILE A 439 -12.15 -7.30 12.62
N ARG A 440 -11.22 -7.16 11.70
CA ARG A 440 -10.58 -8.26 10.99
C ARG A 440 -9.07 -8.12 11.11
N VAL A 441 -8.42 -9.19 11.54
CA VAL A 441 -6.96 -9.23 11.75
C VAL A 441 -6.37 -10.30 10.87
N LEU A 442 -5.54 -9.89 9.92
CA LEU A 442 -4.71 -10.79 9.14
C LEU A 442 -3.36 -10.93 9.85
N VAL A 443 -2.97 -12.15 10.13
CA VAL A 443 -1.69 -12.48 10.77
C VAL A 443 -0.88 -13.32 9.80
N ASP A 444 0.35 -12.89 9.54
CA ASP A 444 1.34 -13.70 8.82
C ASP A 444 2.58 -13.94 9.69
N THR A 445 3.55 -14.64 9.17
CA THR A 445 4.79 -14.98 9.89
C THR A 445 5.44 -13.75 10.53
N CYS A 446 5.47 -12.62 9.80
CA CYS A 446 6.15 -11.39 10.23
C CYS A 446 5.31 -10.13 10.08
N SER A 447 3.98 -10.23 10.01
CA SER A 447 3.11 -9.06 9.91
C SER A 447 1.77 -9.24 10.59
N VAL A 448 1.14 -8.10 10.91
CA VAL A 448 -0.25 -7.97 11.33
C VAL A 448 -0.88 -6.83 10.56
N ASP A 449 -2.00 -7.12 9.88
CA ASP A 449 -2.86 -6.12 9.24
C ASP A 449 -4.22 -6.12 9.92
N LEU A 450 -4.61 -4.99 10.49
CA LEU A 450 -5.86 -4.79 11.21
C LEU A 450 -6.78 -3.89 10.39
N PHE A 451 -8.02 -4.32 10.21
CA PHE A 451 -9.09 -3.59 9.56
C PHE A 451 -10.27 -3.47 10.52
N GLY A 452 -10.59 -2.24 10.92
CA GLY A 452 -11.70 -1.91 11.80
C GLY A 452 -12.88 -1.32 11.05
N GLY A 453 -14.09 -1.57 11.55
CA GLY A 453 -15.34 -1.11 10.95
C GLY A 453 -15.59 -1.77 9.59
N GLN A 454 -15.84 -0.94 8.57
CA GLN A 454 -15.91 -1.38 7.18
C GLN A 454 -14.54 -1.33 6.48
N GLY A 455 -13.46 -0.94 7.21
CA GLY A 455 -12.12 -0.73 6.72
C GLY A 455 -11.68 0.74 6.69
N GLU A 456 -12.37 1.59 7.44
CA GLU A 456 -11.98 2.99 7.67
C GLU A 456 -10.83 3.12 8.66
N ALA A 457 -10.67 2.18 9.59
CA ALA A 457 -9.57 2.15 10.54
C ALA A 457 -8.59 1.02 10.18
N VAL A 458 -7.41 1.36 9.66
CA VAL A 458 -6.43 0.37 9.21
C VAL A 458 -5.09 0.58 9.90
N ILE A 459 -4.49 -0.52 10.38
CA ILE A 459 -3.15 -0.54 10.98
C ILE A 459 -2.40 -1.74 10.40
N SER A 460 -1.30 -1.49 9.71
CA SER A 460 -0.41 -2.52 9.15
C SER A 460 0.98 -2.37 9.76
N ASP A 461 1.48 -3.45 10.32
CA ASP A 461 2.72 -3.45 11.08
C ASP A 461 3.53 -4.74 10.87
N LEU A 462 4.85 -4.59 10.79
CA LEU A 462 5.79 -5.71 10.86
C LEU A 462 5.98 -6.16 12.31
N ILE A 463 6.09 -7.46 12.51
CA ILE A 463 6.36 -8.12 13.79
C ILE A 463 7.36 -9.27 13.56
N PHE A 464 8.22 -9.56 14.52
CA PHE A 464 9.21 -10.63 14.37
C PHE A 464 9.25 -11.57 15.57
N PRO A 465 8.11 -12.22 15.92
CA PRO A 465 8.03 -13.18 17.02
C PRO A 465 8.69 -14.51 16.66
N SER A 466 9.02 -15.32 17.67
CA SER A 466 9.51 -16.67 17.46
C SER A 466 8.43 -17.60 16.87
N ASP A 467 8.85 -18.68 16.20
CA ASP A 467 7.93 -19.68 15.61
C ASP A 467 7.05 -20.36 16.67
N SER A 468 7.53 -20.42 17.93
CA SER A 468 6.78 -20.99 19.06
C SER A 468 5.68 -20.08 19.60
N SER A 469 5.64 -18.83 19.17
CA SER A 469 4.59 -17.87 19.53
C SER A 469 3.42 -18.01 18.55
N ASP A 470 2.60 -19.03 18.76
CA ASP A 470 1.51 -19.47 17.89
C ASP A 470 0.12 -19.38 18.54
N GLY A 471 0.04 -18.93 19.79
CA GLY A 471 -1.19 -18.88 20.57
C GLY A 471 -2.06 -17.67 20.27
N LEU A 472 -3.35 -17.78 20.63
CA LEU A 472 -4.35 -16.73 20.63
C LEU A 472 -5.00 -16.58 22.00
N ALA A 473 -5.47 -15.37 22.32
CA ALA A 473 -6.36 -15.15 23.47
C ALA A 473 -7.30 -13.97 23.16
N LEU A 474 -8.59 -14.13 23.43
CA LEU A 474 -9.58 -13.08 23.37
C LEU A 474 -10.12 -12.85 24.77
N GLU A 475 -10.02 -11.63 25.27
CA GLU A 475 -10.35 -11.23 26.63
C GLU A 475 -11.11 -9.89 26.63
N VAL A 476 -11.84 -9.60 27.71
CA VAL A 476 -12.46 -8.31 27.93
C VAL A 476 -12.18 -7.84 29.35
N THR A 477 -12.03 -6.52 29.52
CA THR A 477 -11.89 -5.87 30.84
C THR A 477 -12.76 -4.61 30.88
N GLY A 478 -13.00 -4.03 32.05
CA GLY A 478 -13.74 -2.79 32.23
C GLY A 478 -15.28 -2.90 32.09
N GLY A 479 -15.77 -3.91 31.41
CA GLY A 479 -17.16 -4.23 31.14
C GLY A 479 -17.25 -5.57 30.45
N ASN A 480 -18.45 -6.01 30.04
CA ASN A 480 -18.63 -7.20 29.22
C ASN A 480 -18.59 -6.78 27.72
N ALA A 481 -18.58 -7.78 26.85
CA ALA A 481 -18.91 -7.61 25.45
C ALA A 481 -19.82 -8.75 24.99
N VAL A 482 -20.80 -8.43 24.14
CA VAL A 482 -21.62 -9.46 23.49
C VAL A 482 -21.05 -9.76 22.14
N LEU A 483 -20.42 -10.91 22.00
CA LEU A 483 -19.88 -11.38 20.73
C LEU A 483 -21.03 -11.77 19.81
N GLN A 484 -21.22 -11.02 18.72
CA GLN A 484 -22.13 -11.42 17.65
C GLN A 484 -21.54 -12.60 16.90
N SER A 485 -20.26 -12.50 16.55
CA SER A 485 -19.50 -13.60 15.93
C SER A 485 -18.00 -13.46 16.19
N VAL A 486 -17.32 -14.60 16.27
CA VAL A 486 -15.87 -14.73 16.15
C VAL A 486 -15.61 -15.85 15.15
N ASP A 487 -14.82 -15.58 14.11
CA ASP A 487 -14.43 -16.58 13.12
C ASP A 487 -12.90 -16.56 13.00
N VAL A 488 -12.27 -17.67 13.37
CA VAL A 488 -10.81 -17.87 13.25
C VAL A 488 -10.55 -18.84 12.14
N ARG A 489 -9.78 -18.43 11.16
CA ARG A 489 -9.42 -19.21 9.99
C ARG A 489 -7.90 -19.35 9.86
N SER A 490 -7.42 -20.47 9.42
CA SER A 490 -6.05 -20.62 8.89
C SER A 490 -6.02 -20.22 7.43
N LEU A 491 -4.88 -19.67 6.99
CA LEU A 491 -4.61 -19.33 5.60
C LEU A 491 -3.48 -20.22 5.08
N SER A 492 -3.61 -20.73 3.87
CA SER A 492 -2.57 -21.52 3.19
C SER A 492 -2.68 -21.37 1.68
N LEU A 493 -1.54 -21.07 1.02
CA LEU A 493 -1.42 -21.04 -0.44
C LEU A 493 -1.20 -22.44 -1.05
N GLU A 494 -1.18 -23.52 -0.25
CA GLU A 494 -0.97 -24.90 -0.70
C GLU A 494 -2.27 -25.57 -1.15
#